data_cb084245569207a676aae42be609ca0b
#
_entry.id   cb084245569207a676aae42be609ca0b
#
_cell.length_a   1.000
_cell.length_b   1.000
_cell.length_c   1.000
_cell.angle_alpha   90.00
_cell.angle_beta   90.00
_cell.angle_gamma   90.00
#
_symmetry.space_group_name_H-M   'P 1'
#
loop_
_entity.id
_entity.type
_entity.pdbx_description
1 polymer ?
#
loop_
_entity_poly.entity_id
_entity_poly.type
_entity_poly.pdbx_seq_one_letter_code
_entity_poly.pdbx_strand_id
1 'polypeptide(L)'
;MEKIKAGIGMLGSGVLQALYPRRCPVCDGIVSRAGEKICLGCMDKPKLLTPPWCMRCGRKTEEGEEYCRDCREREHLFDRGRALYEYDSVAESIYRLKYGGRREYADFYGEQIVEYLGDFIRDMGPDAIVPIPLHRRRRAVRGYNQAELLARAAGDRMSIPVYSRLLVRVRDTAPQKELNREERQNNLKRAFNIPRNDVKL
;
A
#
# COMPACT_ATOMS: atom_id res chain seq x y z
N MET A 1 40.97 0.97 6.02
CA MET A 1 40.10 -0.22 5.97
C MET A 1 38.66 0.07 5.58
N GLU A 2 38.17 1.29 5.67
CA GLU A 2 36.78 1.66 5.25
C GLU A 2 36.54 1.67 3.72
N LYS A 3 37.52 2.03 2.92
CA LYS A 3 37.38 2.07 1.43
C LYS A 3 37.19 0.70 0.77
N ILE A 4 37.59 -0.39 1.41
CA ILE A 4 37.44 -1.76 0.87
C ILE A 4 36.03 -2.31 1.09
N LYS A 5 35.35 -1.90 2.17
CA LYS A 5 33.93 -2.30 2.41
C LYS A 5 32.92 -1.68 1.44
N ALA A 6 33.18 -0.45 0.97
CA ALA A 6 32.32 0.23 -0.01
C ALA A 6 32.39 -0.42 -1.41
N GLY A 7 33.55 -0.92 -1.83
CA GLY A 7 33.74 -1.57 -3.13
C GLY A 7 33.06 -2.94 -3.26
N ILE A 8 33.04 -3.72 -2.18
CA ILE A 8 32.40 -5.05 -2.17
C ILE A 8 30.86 -4.94 -2.22
N GLY A 9 30.29 -3.90 -1.61
CA GLY A 9 28.84 -3.63 -1.67
C GLY A 9 28.33 -3.26 -3.07
N MET A 10 29.12 -2.52 -3.84
CA MET A 10 28.74 -2.12 -5.21
C MET A 10 28.85 -3.27 -6.23
N LEU A 11 29.84 -4.13 -6.13
CA LEU A 11 29.99 -5.31 -6.99
C LEU A 11 28.89 -6.35 -6.71
N GLY A 12 28.52 -6.55 -5.45
CA GLY A 12 27.44 -7.46 -5.06
C GLY A 12 26.06 -6.99 -5.53
N SER A 13 25.78 -5.68 -5.52
CA SER A 13 24.51 -5.11 -6.01
C SER A 13 24.35 -5.26 -7.52
N GLY A 14 25.43 -5.08 -8.30
CA GLY A 14 25.40 -5.24 -9.76
C GLY A 14 25.13 -6.67 -10.21
N VAL A 15 25.76 -7.65 -9.55
CA VAL A 15 25.55 -9.09 -9.83
C VAL A 15 24.13 -9.53 -9.45
N LEU A 16 23.66 -9.12 -8.29
CA LEU A 16 22.28 -9.38 -7.86
C LEU A 16 21.25 -8.77 -8.81
N GLN A 17 21.48 -7.55 -9.30
CA GLN A 17 20.59 -6.88 -10.24
C GLN A 17 20.63 -7.52 -11.64
N ALA A 18 21.76 -8.12 -12.05
CA ALA A 18 21.85 -8.89 -13.28
C ALA A 18 21.09 -10.24 -13.20
N LEU A 19 21.16 -10.92 -12.05
CA LEU A 19 20.46 -12.19 -11.81
C LEU A 19 18.97 -12.00 -11.48
N TYR A 20 18.62 -10.93 -10.78
CA TYR A 20 17.26 -10.58 -10.35
C TYR A 20 16.93 -9.14 -10.74
N PRO A 21 16.76 -8.84 -12.02
CA PRO A 21 16.48 -7.48 -12.47
C PRO A 21 15.15 -6.99 -11.92
N ARG A 22 15.12 -5.72 -11.49
CA ARG A 22 13.89 -5.08 -11.03
C ARG A 22 12.83 -5.14 -12.13
N ARG A 23 11.60 -5.46 -11.75
CA ARG A 23 10.46 -5.51 -12.64
C ARG A 23 9.61 -4.25 -12.53
N CYS A 24 9.13 -3.79 -13.68
CA CYS A 24 8.22 -2.66 -13.76
C CYS A 24 6.87 -2.98 -13.10
N PRO A 25 6.36 -2.19 -12.13
CA PRO A 25 5.09 -2.46 -11.48
C PRO A 25 3.90 -2.43 -12.44
N VAL A 26 4.02 -1.80 -13.59
CA VAL A 26 2.93 -1.68 -14.57
C VAL A 26 2.91 -2.83 -15.57
N CYS A 27 4.00 -3.08 -16.31
CA CYS A 27 4.04 -4.08 -17.38
C CYS A 27 4.76 -5.38 -17.00
N ASP A 28 5.34 -5.48 -15.80
CA ASP A 28 6.19 -6.59 -15.31
C ASP A 28 7.46 -6.83 -16.17
N GLY A 29 7.75 -5.96 -17.12
CA GLY A 29 9.01 -5.97 -17.89
C GLY A 29 10.20 -5.58 -17.05
N ILE A 30 11.41 -5.85 -17.55
CA ILE A 30 12.65 -5.45 -16.86
C ILE A 30 12.81 -3.92 -16.90
N VAL A 31 13.16 -3.31 -15.78
CA VAL A 31 13.55 -1.90 -15.71
C VAL A 31 15.05 -1.80 -16.01
N SER A 32 15.39 -1.29 -17.19
CA SER A 32 16.76 -1.30 -17.70
C SER A 32 17.66 -0.23 -17.09
N ARG A 33 17.08 0.87 -16.56
CA ARG A 33 17.85 1.97 -15.97
C ARG A 33 18.08 1.70 -14.48
N ALA A 34 19.35 1.82 -14.08
CA ALA A 34 19.72 1.70 -12.67
C ALA A 34 19.07 2.84 -11.85
N GLY A 35 18.49 2.49 -10.70
CA GLY A 35 17.81 3.44 -9.82
C GLY A 35 16.33 3.68 -10.13
N GLU A 36 15.89 3.45 -11.38
CA GLU A 36 14.47 3.59 -11.74
C GLU A 36 13.62 2.45 -11.17
N LYS A 37 12.35 2.75 -10.89
CA LYS A 37 11.39 1.79 -10.33
C LYS A 37 10.29 1.40 -11.32
N ILE A 38 10.15 2.17 -12.39
CA ILE A 38 9.18 1.99 -13.48
C ILE A 38 9.91 2.16 -14.81
N CYS A 39 9.51 1.46 -15.85
CA CYS A 39 10.11 1.64 -17.17
C CYS A 39 9.53 2.88 -17.86
N LEU A 40 10.31 3.50 -18.74
CA LEU A 40 9.94 4.74 -19.44
C LEU A 40 8.58 4.66 -20.16
N GLY A 41 8.29 3.56 -20.84
CA GLY A 41 7.02 3.36 -21.55
C GLY A 41 5.79 3.16 -20.65
N CYS A 42 5.98 3.21 -19.32
CA CYS A 42 4.89 3.03 -18.34
C CYS A 42 4.74 4.20 -17.36
N MET A 43 5.57 5.23 -17.44
CA MET A 43 5.55 6.33 -16.45
C MET A 43 4.19 7.02 -16.37
N ASP A 44 3.50 7.19 -17.50
CA ASP A 44 2.21 7.89 -17.57
C ASP A 44 0.98 6.96 -17.50
N LYS A 45 1.20 5.64 -17.31
CA LYS A 45 0.09 4.68 -17.28
C LYS A 45 -0.68 4.64 -15.96
N PRO A 46 -0.03 4.71 -14.78
CA PRO A 46 -0.75 4.84 -13.52
C PRO A 46 -1.44 6.20 -13.45
N LYS A 47 -2.77 6.20 -13.47
CA LYS A 47 -3.57 7.44 -13.44
C LYS A 47 -3.83 7.85 -12.00
N LEU A 48 -3.30 9.01 -11.61
CA LEU A 48 -3.61 9.61 -10.33
C LEU A 48 -5.10 9.93 -10.24
N LEU A 49 -5.68 9.69 -9.08
CA LEU A 49 -7.04 10.11 -8.80
C LEU A 49 -7.06 11.63 -8.64
N THR A 50 -7.73 12.31 -9.56
CA THR A 50 -7.88 13.78 -9.56
C THR A 50 -9.24 14.21 -9.00
N PRO A 51 -9.37 15.45 -8.50
CA PRO A 51 -10.66 16.00 -8.07
C PRO A 51 -11.73 15.91 -9.17
N PRO A 52 -13.02 15.94 -8.82
CA PRO A 52 -13.53 16.00 -7.45
C PRO A 52 -13.49 14.64 -6.74
N TRP A 53 -13.27 14.67 -5.44
CA TRP A 53 -13.33 13.50 -4.58
C TRP A 53 -14.06 13.79 -3.27
N CYS A 54 -14.61 12.76 -2.66
CA CYS A 54 -15.26 12.84 -1.36
C CYS A 54 -14.27 13.32 -0.29
N MET A 55 -14.60 14.39 0.42
CA MET A 55 -13.76 15.00 1.45
C MET A 55 -13.48 14.04 2.62
N ARG A 56 -14.36 13.06 2.87
CA ARG A 56 -14.18 12.05 3.92
C ARG A 56 -13.40 10.83 3.44
N CYS A 57 -13.85 10.11 2.41
CA CYS A 57 -13.28 8.81 2.04
C CYS A 57 -12.33 8.84 0.83
N GLY A 58 -12.18 9.98 0.15
CA GLY A 58 -11.30 10.14 -1.01
C GLY A 58 -11.76 9.40 -2.28
N ARG A 59 -12.99 8.88 -2.32
CA ARG A 59 -13.57 8.28 -3.53
C ARG A 59 -13.92 9.38 -4.53
N LYS A 60 -13.77 9.12 -5.81
CA LYS A 60 -14.23 10.04 -6.87
C LYS A 60 -15.72 10.36 -6.70
N THR A 61 -16.07 11.63 -6.83
CA THR A 61 -17.44 12.17 -6.80
C THR A 61 -17.76 12.86 -8.11
N GLU A 62 -18.99 13.27 -8.28
CA GLU A 62 -19.41 14.15 -9.37
C GLU A 62 -19.07 15.61 -9.06
N GLU A 63 -19.05 16.44 -10.08
CA GLU A 63 -18.76 17.87 -9.95
C GLU A 63 -19.81 18.54 -9.04
N GLY A 64 -19.33 19.31 -8.05
CA GLY A 64 -20.18 19.95 -7.05
C GLY A 64 -20.53 19.10 -5.82
N GLU A 65 -20.15 17.83 -5.78
CA GLU A 65 -20.37 16.97 -4.62
C GLU A 65 -19.16 16.93 -3.68
N GLU A 66 -19.30 17.47 -2.46
CA GLU A 66 -18.27 17.38 -1.41
C GLU A 66 -18.17 15.98 -0.81
N TYR A 67 -19.28 15.27 -0.68
CA TYR A 67 -19.36 13.94 -0.07
C TYR A 67 -20.06 12.95 -0.98
N CYS A 68 -19.49 11.77 -1.16
CA CYS A 68 -20.15 10.71 -1.89
C CYS A 68 -21.39 10.20 -1.12
N ARG A 69 -22.31 9.57 -1.84
CA ARG A 69 -23.56 9.05 -1.28
C ARG A 69 -23.35 8.21 -0.01
N ASP A 70 -22.36 7.33 0.00
CA ASP A 70 -22.07 6.46 1.15
C ASP A 70 -21.66 7.25 2.40
N CYS A 71 -20.89 8.33 2.25
CA CYS A 71 -20.48 9.19 3.36
C CYS A 71 -21.56 10.19 3.82
N ARG A 72 -22.56 10.44 2.98
CA ARG A 72 -23.77 11.22 3.37
C ARG A 72 -24.76 10.37 4.16
N GLU A 73 -24.90 9.11 3.78
CA GLU A 73 -25.90 8.20 4.36
C GLU A 73 -25.42 7.48 5.62
N ARG A 74 -24.11 7.50 5.92
CA ARG A 74 -23.52 6.71 7.01
C ARG A 74 -22.47 7.47 7.81
N GLU A 75 -22.45 7.19 9.08
CA GLU A 75 -21.31 7.55 9.93
C GLU A 75 -20.14 6.60 9.68
N HIS A 76 -18.95 7.18 9.66
CA HIS A 76 -17.69 6.47 9.59
C HIS A 76 -16.83 6.83 10.81
N LEU A 77 -16.14 5.83 11.36
CA LEU A 77 -15.26 6.01 12.53
C LEU A 77 -13.89 6.61 12.18
N PHE A 78 -13.59 6.77 10.90
CA PHE A 78 -12.37 7.41 10.44
C PHE A 78 -12.64 8.87 10.06
N ASP A 79 -11.68 9.74 10.25
CA ASP A 79 -11.80 11.16 9.96
C ASP A 79 -11.69 11.42 8.46
N ARG A 80 -10.59 11.02 7.86
CA ARG A 80 -10.31 11.24 6.44
C ARG A 80 -9.65 10.02 5.78
N GLY A 81 -9.88 9.88 4.49
CA GLY A 81 -9.22 8.89 3.63
C GLY A 81 -8.87 9.49 2.28
N ARG A 82 -7.87 8.94 1.61
CA ARG A 82 -7.47 9.36 0.27
C ARG A 82 -7.06 8.13 -0.54
N ALA A 83 -7.44 8.11 -1.82
CA ALA A 83 -6.93 7.16 -2.78
C ALA A 83 -5.88 7.86 -3.66
N LEU A 84 -4.83 7.13 -4.04
CA LEU A 84 -3.74 7.66 -4.86
C LEU A 84 -4.06 7.53 -6.35
N TYR A 85 -4.53 6.35 -6.76
CA TYR A 85 -4.73 6.01 -8.17
C TYR A 85 -6.16 5.64 -8.49
N GLU A 86 -6.57 5.85 -9.73
CA GLU A 86 -7.72 5.16 -10.30
C GLU A 86 -7.43 3.66 -10.32
N TYR A 87 -8.32 2.87 -9.71
CA TYR A 87 -8.07 1.44 -9.48
C TYR A 87 -7.75 0.67 -10.78
N ASP A 88 -8.48 0.94 -11.85
CA ASP A 88 -8.33 0.22 -13.12
C ASP A 88 -6.94 0.40 -13.74
N SER A 89 -6.31 1.57 -13.51
CA SER A 89 -4.97 1.85 -14.03
C SER A 89 -3.85 1.06 -13.32
N VAL A 90 -4.11 0.54 -12.12
CA VAL A 90 -3.13 -0.20 -11.30
C VAL A 90 -3.60 -1.59 -10.85
N ALA A 91 -4.79 -2.02 -11.26
CA ALA A 91 -5.41 -3.27 -10.79
C ALA A 91 -4.51 -4.50 -10.98
N GLU A 92 -3.89 -4.63 -12.15
CA GLU A 92 -3.01 -5.75 -12.47
C GLU A 92 -1.70 -5.70 -11.66
N SER A 93 -1.14 -4.52 -11.49
CA SER A 93 0.03 -4.29 -10.64
C SER A 93 -0.23 -4.70 -9.18
N ILE A 94 -1.37 -4.27 -8.63
CA ILE A 94 -1.80 -4.64 -7.28
C ILE A 94 -2.10 -6.15 -7.19
N TYR A 95 -2.60 -6.77 -8.25
CA TYR A 95 -2.77 -8.22 -8.31
C TYR A 95 -1.42 -8.95 -8.23
N ARG A 96 -0.41 -8.52 -9.00
CA ARG A 96 0.95 -9.09 -8.95
C ARG A 96 1.62 -8.86 -7.59
N LEU A 97 1.44 -7.68 -6.98
CA LEU A 97 1.89 -7.41 -5.62
C LEU A 97 1.22 -8.35 -4.60
N LYS A 98 -0.04 -8.79 -4.81
CA LYS A 98 -0.75 -9.69 -3.89
C LYS A 98 -0.46 -11.17 -4.14
N TYR A 99 -0.30 -11.58 -5.39
CA TYR A 99 -0.31 -12.99 -5.80
C TYR A 99 0.88 -13.40 -6.67
N GLY A 100 1.57 -12.45 -7.29
CA GLY A 100 2.71 -12.70 -8.19
C GLY A 100 4.08 -12.64 -7.51
N GLY A 101 4.14 -12.51 -6.18
CA GLY A 101 5.40 -12.44 -5.44
C GLY A 101 6.19 -11.15 -5.61
N ARG A 102 5.66 -10.14 -6.30
CA ARG A 102 6.34 -8.88 -6.66
C ARG A 102 6.41 -7.90 -5.49
N ARG A 103 7.18 -8.26 -4.46
CA ARG A 103 7.35 -7.44 -3.24
C ARG A 103 8.01 -6.09 -3.53
N GLU A 104 8.91 -6.07 -4.51
CA GLU A 104 9.64 -4.88 -4.96
C GLU A 104 8.74 -3.74 -5.46
N TYR A 105 7.50 -4.03 -5.86
CA TYR A 105 6.54 -3.00 -6.25
C TYR A 105 6.15 -2.08 -5.09
N ALA A 106 6.26 -2.56 -3.85
CA ALA A 106 5.96 -1.76 -2.67
C ALA A 106 6.87 -0.54 -2.54
N ASP A 107 8.11 -0.63 -3.00
CA ASP A 107 9.06 0.49 -2.99
C ASP A 107 8.63 1.62 -3.95
N PHE A 108 8.15 1.26 -5.16
CA PHE A 108 7.55 2.22 -6.10
C PHE A 108 6.32 2.89 -5.49
N TYR A 109 5.36 2.09 -5.00
CA TYR A 109 4.14 2.63 -4.42
C TYR A 109 4.39 3.45 -3.15
N GLY A 110 5.37 3.07 -2.32
CA GLY A 110 5.76 3.84 -1.14
C GLY A 110 6.28 5.22 -1.49
N GLU A 111 7.10 5.33 -2.54
CA GLU A 111 7.56 6.61 -3.07
C GLU A 111 6.40 7.47 -3.60
N GLN A 112 5.53 6.88 -4.40
CA GLN A 112 4.37 7.57 -4.96
C GLN A 112 3.38 8.04 -3.86
N ILE A 113 3.19 7.25 -2.79
CA ILE A 113 2.40 7.66 -1.63
C ILE A 113 3.01 8.92 -1.00
N VAL A 114 4.31 8.95 -0.81
CA VAL A 114 4.99 10.10 -0.18
C VAL A 114 4.97 11.31 -1.09
N GLU A 115 5.20 11.13 -2.38
CA GLU A 115 5.21 12.20 -3.37
C GLU A 115 3.85 12.90 -3.49
N TYR A 116 2.77 12.14 -3.62
CA TYR A 116 1.44 12.70 -3.93
C TYR A 116 0.50 12.80 -2.72
N LEU A 117 0.72 12.04 -1.67
CA LEU A 117 -0.11 12.08 -0.46
C LEU A 117 0.66 12.50 0.78
N GLY A 118 1.95 12.84 0.66
CA GLY A 118 2.80 13.19 1.80
C GLY A 118 2.27 14.39 2.57
N ASP A 119 1.84 15.45 1.90
CA ASP A 119 1.25 16.63 2.55
C ASP A 119 -0.06 16.28 3.26
N PHE A 120 -0.94 15.53 2.60
CA PHE A 120 -2.19 15.05 3.20
C PHE A 120 -1.93 14.21 4.46
N ILE A 121 -0.90 13.33 4.45
CA ILE A 121 -0.54 12.51 5.61
C ILE A 121 0.06 13.37 6.72
N ARG A 122 0.95 14.32 6.40
CA ARG A 122 1.53 15.26 7.39
C ARG A 122 0.47 16.13 8.06
N ASP A 123 -0.50 16.61 7.26
CA ASP A 123 -1.61 17.43 7.75
C ASP A 123 -2.53 16.69 8.74
N MET A 124 -2.60 15.37 8.64
CA MET A 124 -3.31 14.53 9.62
C MET A 124 -2.51 14.32 10.91
N GLY A 125 -1.20 14.57 10.91
CA GLY A 125 -0.32 14.41 12.07
C GLY A 125 -0.32 12.99 12.69
N PRO A 126 -0.18 11.91 11.92
CA PRO A 126 -0.31 10.57 12.49
C PRO A 126 0.87 10.21 13.38
N ASP A 127 0.61 9.64 14.54
CA ASP A 127 1.64 9.10 15.45
C ASP A 127 2.22 7.78 14.91
N ALA A 128 1.47 7.04 14.12
CA ALA A 128 1.88 5.74 13.58
C ALA A 128 1.10 5.33 12.33
N ILE A 129 1.68 4.40 11.56
CA ILE A 129 1.01 3.69 10.48
C ILE A 129 0.71 2.26 10.96
N VAL A 130 -0.55 1.86 10.86
CA VAL A 130 -1.00 0.50 11.21
C VAL A 130 -1.51 -0.19 9.95
N PRO A 131 -0.75 -1.12 9.36
CA PRO A 131 -1.19 -1.83 8.17
C PRO A 131 -2.29 -2.85 8.49
N ILE A 132 -3.32 -2.90 7.64
CA ILE A 132 -4.37 -3.92 7.76
C ILE A 132 -3.76 -5.32 7.64
N PRO A 133 -3.92 -6.21 8.65
CA PRO A 133 -3.28 -7.51 8.67
C PRO A 133 -3.99 -8.54 7.77
N LEU A 134 -3.20 -9.49 7.26
CA LEU A 134 -3.71 -10.72 6.68
C LEU A 134 -3.97 -11.75 7.79
N HIS A 135 -4.95 -12.64 7.56
CA HIS A 135 -5.08 -13.84 8.37
C HIS A 135 -3.84 -14.74 8.20
N ARG A 136 -3.42 -15.45 9.27
CA ARG A 136 -2.19 -16.29 9.29
C ARG A 136 -2.08 -17.26 8.11
N ARG A 137 -3.19 -17.91 7.72
CA ARG A 137 -3.22 -18.84 6.58
C ARG A 137 -2.88 -18.13 5.27
N ARG A 138 -3.48 -16.97 5.00
CA ARG A 138 -3.18 -16.18 3.80
C ARG A 138 -1.75 -15.64 3.80
N ARG A 139 -1.25 -15.25 4.98
CA ARG A 139 0.14 -14.80 5.12
C ARG A 139 1.12 -15.95 4.85
N ALA A 140 0.83 -17.18 5.29
CA ALA A 140 1.66 -18.34 5.01
C ALA A 140 1.73 -18.67 3.51
N VAL A 141 0.59 -18.64 2.81
CA VAL A 141 0.53 -18.88 1.35
C VAL A 141 1.21 -17.75 0.56
N ARG A 142 0.99 -16.50 0.94
CA ARG A 142 1.52 -15.32 0.22
C ARG A 142 2.98 -15.02 0.58
N GLY A 143 3.42 -15.41 1.78
CA GLY A 143 4.75 -15.13 2.32
C GLY A 143 4.95 -13.72 2.87
N TYR A 144 4.02 -12.80 2.68
CA TYR A 144 4.08 -11.41 3.16
C TYR A 144 2.71 -10.75 3.24
N ASN A 145 2.63 -9.61 3.94
CA ASN A 145 1.47 -8.72 3.93
C ASN A 145 1.78 -7.50 3.05
N GLN A 146 1.05 -7.34 1.94
CA GLN A 146 1.26 -6.21 1.02
C GLN A 146 1.01 -4.84 1.69
N ALA A 147 0.03 -4.75 2.61
CA ALA A 147 -0.23 -3.51 3.33
C ALA A 147 0.94 -3.15 4.25
N GLU A 148 1.60 -4.14 4.86
CA GLU A 148 2.81 -3.93 5.68
C GLU A 148 3.99 -3.46 4.82
N LEU A 149 4.19 -4.03 3.62
CA LEU A 149 5.25 -3.59 2.72
C LEU A 149 5.05 -2.13 2.30
N LEU A 150 3.82 -1.75 1.93
CA LEU A 150 3.49 -0.36 1.57
C LEU A 150 3.65 0.59 2.76
N ALA A 151 3.16 0.20 3.94
CA ALA A 151 3.29 0.98 5.16
C ALA A 151 4.75 1.25 5.53
N ARG A 152 5.63 0.23 5.46
CA ARG A 152 7.06 0.40 5.70
C ARG A 152 7.70 1.30 4.64
N ALA A 153 7.42 1.06 3.36
CA ALA A 153 7.99 1.84 2.28
C ALA A 153 7.64 3.34 2.36
N ALA A 154 6.43 3.69 2.81
CA ALA A 154 6.02 5.07 3.05
C ALA A 154 6.52 5.59 4.41
N GLY A 155 6.37 4.80 5.48
CA GLY A 155 6.73 5.19 6.84
C GLY A 155 8.22 5.49 7.00
N ASP A 156 9.09 4.67 6.41
CA ASP A 156 10.55 4.89 6.44
C ASP A 156 10.93 6.23 5.78
N ARG A 157 10.25 6.60 4.66
CA ARG A 157 10.49 7.86 3.96
C ARG A 157 9.93 9.10 4.68
N MET A 158 8.88 8.91 5.46
CA MET A 158 8.21 9.98 6.21
C MET A 158 8.65 10.05 7.67
N SER A 159 9.50 9.13 8.13
CA SER A 159 9.90 8.99 9.54
C SER A 159 8.70 8.74 10.47
N ILE A 160 7.68 8.03 9.98
CA ILE A 160 6.50 7.65 10.77
C ILE A 160 6.63 6.18 11.16
N PRO A 161 6.55 5.84 12.48
CA PRO A 161 6.68 4.47 12.94
C PRO A 161 5.57 3.55 12.41
N VAL A 162 5.92 2.29 12.09
CA VAL A 162 4.98 1.30 11.56
C VAL A 162 4.77 0.18 12.56
N TYR A 163 3.55 0.09 13.12
CA TYR A 163 3.17 -0.95 14.08
C TYR A 163 2.43 -2.11 13.41
N SER A 164 3.18 -3.00 12.77
CA SER A 164 2.61 -4.11 11.97
C SER A 164 1.96 -5.23 12.81
N ARG A 165 2.15 -5.23 14.14
CA ARG A 165 1.58 -6.22 15.07
C ARG A 165 0.49 -5.67 15.96
N LEU A 166 0.24 -4.35 15.95
CA LEU A 166 -0.77 -3.69 16.77
C LEU A 166 -2.18 -4.23 16.47
N LEU A 167 -2.47 -4.49 15.21
CA LEU A 167 -3.73 -5.08 14.76
C LEU A 167 -3.48 -6.49 14.23
N VAL A 168 -4.27 -7.46 14.68
CA VAL A 168 -4.20 -8.85 14.22
C VAL A 168 -5.53 -9.30 13.63
N ARG A 169 -5.49 -10.11 12.57
CA ARG A 169 -6.68 -10.71 11.98
C ARG A 169 -6.87 -12.12 12.52
N VAL A 170 -7.88 -12.28 13.36
CA VAL A 170 -8.15 -13.52 14.08
C VAL A 170 -9.10 -14.48 13.35
N ARG A 171 -9.85 -14.00 12.35
CA ARG A 171 -10.78 -14.81 11.56
C ARG A 171 -10.37 -14.87 10.10
N ASP A 172 -10.45 -16.06 9.51
CA ASP A 172 -10.29 -16.27 8.07
C ASP A 172 -11.64 -16.01 7.38
N THR A 173 -11.80 -14.81 6.90
CA THR A 173 -13.04 -14.32 6.31
C THR A 173 -13.03 -14.46 4.78
N ALA A 174 -14.19 -14.58 4.15
CA ALA A 174 -14.30 -14.64 2.69
C ALA A 174 -13.67 -13.43 1.98
N PRO A 175 -13.23 -13.55 0.72
CA PRO A 175 -12.76 -12.43 -0.07
C PRO A 175 -13.84 -11.36 -0.23
N GLN A 176 -13.54 -10.11 0.10
CA GLN A 176 -14.50 -9.00 0.05
C GLN A 176 -15.10 -8.76 -1.35
N LYS A 177 -14.34 -9.10 -2.41
CA LYS A 177 -14.78 -8.94 -3.80
C LYS A 177 -15.97 -9.84 -4.18
N GLU A 178 -16.16 -10.94 -3.47
CA GLU A 178 -17.20 -11.95 -3.72
C GLU A 178 -18.50 -11.66 -2.94
N LEU A 179 -18.49 -10.63 -2.10
CA LEU A 179 -19.57 -10.31 -1.17
C LEU A 179 -20.32 -9.05 -1.59
N ASN A 180 -21.63 -9.05 -1.34
CA ASN A 180 -22.44 -7.84 -1.45
C ASN A 180 -22.14 -6.86 -0.28
N ARG A 181 -22.82 -5.74 -0.23
CA ARG A 181 -22.55 -4.65 0.72
C ARG A 181 -22.79 -5.07 2.18
N GLU A 182 -23.90 -5.72 2.46
CA GLU A 182 -24.27 -6.17 3.82
C GLU A 182 -23.34 -7.31 4.28
N GLU A 183 -23.09 -8.26 3.42
CA GLU A 183 -22.17 -9.36 3.66
C GLU A 183 -20.77 -8.87 3.99
N ARG A 184 -20.26 -7.82 3.30
CA ARG A 184 -18.94 -7.22 3.61
C ARG A 184 -18.86 -6.69 5.02
N GLN A 185 -19.92 -6.05 5.52
CA GLN A 185 -19.95 -5.55 6.91
C GLN A 185 -19.97 -6.70 7.91
N ASN A 186 -20.82 -7.69 7.68
CA ASN A 186 -20.94 -8.86 8.56
C ASN A 186 -19.67 -9.72 8.55
N ASN A 187 -19.03 -9.88 7.39
CA ASN A 187 -17.79 -10.64 7.20
C ASN A 187 -16.62 -10.11 8.02
N LEU A 188 -16.57 -8.79 8.25
CA LEU A 188 -15.49 -8.15 9.03
C LEU A 188 -15.82 -8.02 10.53
N LYS A 189 -17.05 -8.28 10.94
CA LYS A 189 -17.40 -8.25 12.37
C LYS A 189 -16.51 -9.22 13.16
N ARG A 190 -15.84 -8.71 14.21
CA ARG A 190 -14.94 -9.49 15.06
C ARG A 190 -13.79 -10.19 14.30
N ALA A 191 -13.44 -9.69 13.10
CA ALA A 191 -12.34 -10.25 12.31
C ALA A 191 -10.96 -9.77 12.80
N PHE A 192 -10.93 -8.65 13.51
CA PHE A 192 -9.71 -8.02 14.00
C PHE A 192 -9.71 -7.95 15.52
N ASN A 193 -8.50 -7.98 16.09
CA ASN A 193 -8.25 -7.80 17.52
C ASN A 193 -6.99 -6.98 17.75
N ILE A 194 -6.95 -6.21 18.84
CA ILE A 194 -5.75 -5.53 19.34
C ILE A 194 -5.27 -6.33 20.54
N PRO A 195 -4.11 -6.98 20.50
CA PRO A 195 -3.54 -7.70 21.63
C PRO A 195 -3.29 -6.74 22.80
N ARG A 196 -3.75 -7.10 24.01
CA ARG A 196 -3.72 -6.22 25.18
C ARG A 196 -2.32 -5.80 25.67
N ASN A 197 -1.27 -6.52 25.25
CA ASN A 197 0.08 -6.34 25.79
C ASN A 197 0.98 -5.37 24.99
N ASP A 198 0.52 -4.85 23.85
CA ASP A 198 1.39 -4.10 22.94
C ASP A 198 1.02 -2.60 22.81
N VAL A 199 0.03 -2.12 23.56
CA VAL A 199 -0.36 -0.71 23.48
C VAL A 199 0.26 0.06 24.64
N LYS A 200 1.54 0.39 24.53
CA LYS A 200 2.11 1.61 25.10
C LYS A 200 2.25 2.59 23.94
N LEU A 201 1.21 3.39 23.76
CA LEU A 201 1.24 4.62 22.98
C LEU A 201 1.92 5.70 23.81
#